data_51c20cfeea23d23c2f1f74f594932961
#
_entry.id   51c20cfeea23d23c2f1f74f594932961
#
_cell.length_a   1.000
_cell.length_b   1.000
_cell.length_c   1.000
_cell.angle_alpha   90.00
_cell.angle_beta   90.00
_cell.angle_gamma   90.00
#
_symmetry.space_group_name_H-M   'P 1'
#
loop_
_entity.id
_entity.type
_entity.pdbx_description
1 polymer ?
#
loop_
_entity_poly.entity_id
_entity_poly.type
_entity_poly.pdbx_seq_one_letter_code
_entity_poly.pdbx_strand_id
1 'polypeptide(L)'
;MFFEDLKYKDKIIPQTILGYGPFMAELYYGHRSRLYLDDLYENPQNAADVIIESYNQGVRAINLVNNSNLLKAYDLAVDAGCEMKVIATIGKSDVDYLNPNYEVAKEVDWDDDIELFSSYDCPLMLVDEFIVDGYDWRLTSKILSEINDAGSLSGIVTAFPSKTTDLLPENLDMNLFDFYMIPFNSLSYMMDINAFNASQRQEFVDRVLSLNKKIIATRVLAAGVLKPKEAFTFLKTADYIDAICMGVAKIEEAGEDFPLLKEY
;
A
#
# COMPACT_ATOMS: atom_id res chain seq x y z
N MET A 1 1.50 -13.21 -12.98
CA MET A 1 1.97 -13.12 -11.57
C MET A 1 1.03 -12.22 -10.79
N PHE A 2 0.80 -12.49 -9.51
CA PHE A 2 -0.02 -11.67 -8.58
C PHE A 2 -1.53 -11.50 -8.91
N PHE A 3 -2.15 -12.37 -9.68
CA PHE A 3 -3.60 -12.34 -9.94
C PHE A 3 -4.35 -13.51 -9.32
N GLU A 4 -3.71 -14.19 -8.38
CA GLU A 4 -4.33 -15.22 -7.55
C GLU A 4 -4.72 -14.65 -6.19
N ASP A 5 -5.49 -15.42 -5.45
CA ASP A 5 -5.86 -15.09 -4.08
C ASP A 5 -4.86 -15.69 -3.09
N LEU A 6 -4.31 -14.86 -2.22
CA LEU A 6 -3.53 -15.30 -1.07
C LEU A 6 -4.49 -15.72 0.05
N LYS A 7 -4.57 -17.02 0.34
CA LYS A 7 -5.28 -17.52 1.51
C LYS A 7 -4.37 -17.45 2.71
N TYR A 8 -4.75 -16.63 3.69
CA TYR A 8 -3.98 -16.47 4.92
C TYR A 8 -4.91 -16.49 6.13
N LYS A 9 -4.66 -17.41 7.08
CA LYS A 9 -5.60 -17.73 8.17
C LYS A 9 -7.00 -18.01 7.59
N ASP A 10 -8.02 -17.31 8.07
CA ASP A 10 -9.41 -17.41 7.61
C ASP A 10 -9.79 -16.37 6.54
N LYS A 11 -8.85 -15.57 6.08
CA LYS A 11 -9.07 -14.48 5.14
C LYS A 11 -8.54 -14.78 3.74
N ILE A 12 -9.07 -14.06 2.78
CA ILE A 12 -8.62 -14.06 1.38
C ILE A 12 -8.16 -12.66 1.02
N ILE A 13 -6.90 -12.54 0.61
CA ILE A 13 -6.28 -11.28 0.18
C ILE A 13 -5.94 -11.41 -1.30
N PRO A 14 -6.57 -10.64 -2.21
CA PRO A 14 -6.13 -10.57 -3.60
C PRO A 14 -4.70 -10.05 -3.69
N GLN A 15 -3.86 -10.71 -4.50
CA GLN A 15 -2.43 -10.38 -4.56
C GLN A 15 -2.15 -9.07 -5.30
N THR A 16 -3.06 -8.61 -6.19
CA THR A 16 -2.96 -7.30 -6.83
C THR A 16 -3.93 -6.33 -6.18
N ILE A 17 -3.39 -5.28 -5.59
CA ILE A 17 -4.10 -4.23 -4.87
C ILE A 17 -3.92 -2.92 -5.64
N LEU A 18 -5.03 -2.25 -5.99
CA LEU A 18 -4.99 -0.91 -6.56
C LEU A 18 -4.62 0.09 -5.46
N GLY A 19 -3.50 0.79 -5.63
CA GLY A 19 -3.00 1.75 -4.65
C GLY A 19 -3.67 3.13 -4.74
N TYR A 20 -3.96 3.74 -3.61
CA TYR A 20 -4.65 5.04 -3.53
C TYR A 20 -3.79 6.25 -3.94
N GLY A 21 -2.47 6.11 -3.98
CA GLY A 21 -1.56 7.26 -4.11
C GLY A 21 -1.91 8.28 -5.20
N PRO A 22 -2.24 7.88 -6.46
CA PRO A 22 -2.65 8.82 -7.50
C PRO A 22 -3.97 9.53 -7.16
N PHE A 23 -4.94 8.84 -6.55
CA PHE A 23 -6.25 9.39 -6.18
C PHE A 23 -6.16 10.41 -5.05
N MET A 24 -5.13 10.30 -4.20
CA MET A 24 -4.81 11.26 -3.13
C MET A 24 -3.85 12.36 -3.58
N ALA A 25 -3.44 12.36 -4.85
CA ALA A 25 -2.47 13.31 -5.39
C ALA A 25 -1.19 13.43 -4.55
N GLU A 26 -0.69 12.31 -4.02
CA GLU A 26 0.42 12.27 -3.08
C GLU A 26 1.65 13.05 -3.58
N LEU A 27 2.27 13.83 -2.70
CA LEU A 27 3.34 14.77 -3.07
C LEU A 27 4.58 14.10 -3.64
N TYR A 28 4.81 12.82 -3.33
CA TYR A 28 5.96 12.09 -3.88
C TYR A 28 5.87 11.83 -5.39
N TYR A 29 4.72 12.08 -6.04
CA TYR A 29 4.63 12.09 -7.51
C TYR A 29 5.26 13.33 -8.15
N GLY A 30 5.75 14.29 -7.36
CA GLY A 30 6.37 15.52 -7.82
C GLY A 30 5.40 16.39 -8.63
N HIS A 31 5.80 16.83 -9.83
CA HIS A 31 4.94 17.67 -10.67
C HIS A 31 3.62 17.01 -11.11
N ARG A 32 3.56 15.67 -11.10
CA ARG A 32 2.33 14.93 -11.42
C ARG A 32 1.27 15.06 -10.33
N SER A 33 1.66 15.31 -9.07
CA SER A 33 0.70 15.52 -7.98
C SER A 33 -0.30 16.62 -8.30
N ARG A 34 0.15 17.69 -8.97
CA ARG A 34 -0.75 18.77 -9.38
C ARG A 34 -1.77 18.30 -10.41
N LEU A 35 -1.36 17.49 -11.38
CA LEU A 35 -2.26 16.92 -12.38
C LEU A 35 -3.26 15.94 -11.72
N TYR A 36 -2.78 15.10 -10.83
CA TYR A 36 -3.63 14.15 -10.11
C TYR A 36 -4.62 14.83 -9.16
N LEU A 37 -4.23 16.00 -8.59
CA LEU A 37 -5.13 16.81 -7.79
C LEU A 37 -6.34 17.27 -8.63
N ASP A 38 -6.06 17.89 -9.78
CA ASP A 38 -7.10 18.44 -10.65
C ASP A 38 -7.92 17.33 -11.35
N ASP A 39 -7.26 16.23 -11.76
CA ASP A 39 -7.89 15.18 -12.58
C ASP A 39 -8.58 14.08 -11.77
N LEU A 40 -8.09 13.74 -10.57
CA LEU A 40 -8.54 12.60 -9.79
C LEU A 40 -9.09 13.00 -8.42
N TYR A 41 -8.31 13.72 -7.62
CA TYR A 41 -8.69 14.03 -6.24
C TYR A 41 -9.94 14.93 -6.18
N GLU A 42 -9.95 16.02 -6.98
CA GLU A 42 -11.10 16.93 -7.09
C GLU A 42 -12.22 16.37 -7.97
N ASN A 43 -11.99 15.25 -8.63
CA ASN A 43 -12.91 14.64 -9.60
C ASN A 43 -13.17 13.15 -9.28
N PRO A 44 -13.98 12.83 -8.25
CA PRO A 44 -14.25 11.45 -7.85
C PRO A 44 -14.78 10.55 -8.96
N GLN A 45 -15.47 11.10 -9.98
CA GLN A 45 -15.93 10.31 -11.11
C GLN A 45 -14.75 9.80 -11.95
N ASN A 46 -13.77 10.66 -12.25
CA ASN A 46 -12.59 10.23 -13.01
C ASN A 46 -11.78 9.15 -12.24
N ALA A 47 -11.67 9.32 -10.92
CA ALA A 47 -11.06 8.30 -10.06
C ALA A 47 -11.86 6.98 -10.09
N ALA A 48 -13.19 7.05 -10.04
CA ALA A 48 -14.07 5.88 -10.16
C ALA A 48 -13.87 5.16 -11.50
N ASP A 49 -13.75 5.89 -12.61
CA ASP A 49 -13.56 5.31 -13.93
C ASP A 49 -12.23 4.52 -14.01
N VAL A 50 -11.16 5.00 -13.35
CA VAL A 50 -9.89 4.26 -13.22
C VAL A 50 -10.05 3.02 -12.33
N ILE A 51 -10.81 3.11 -11.25
CA ILE A 51 -11.12 1.94 -10.38
C ILE A 51 -11.90 0.89 -11.17
N ILE A 52 -12.92 1.30 -11.92
CA ILE A 52 -13.75 0.41 -12.76
C ILE A 52 -12.90 -0.29 -13.80
N GLU A 53 -12.02 0.45 -14.51
CA GLU A 53 -11.14 -0.19 -15.49
C GLU A 53 -10.17 -1.16 -14.83
N SER A 54 -9.60 -0.81 -13.68
CA SER A 54 -8.72 -1.73 -12.92
C SER A 54 -9.46 -3.02 -12.56
N TYR A 55 -10.73 -2.91 -12.14
CA TYR A 55 -11.59 -4.07 -11.87
C TYR A 55 -11.86 -4.91 -13.12
N ASN A 56 -12.13 -4.26 -14.27
CA ASN A 56 -12.30 -4.93 -15.57
C ASN A 56 -11.06 -5.71 -15.99
N GLN A 57 -9.87 -5.21 -15.63
CA GLN A 57 -8.60 -5.88 -15.84
C GLN A 57 -8.30 -7.00 -14.84
N GLY A 58 -9.20 -7.25 -13.88
CA GLY A 58 -9.15 -8.38 -12.94
C GLY A 58 -8.52 -8.05 -11.59
N VAL A 59 -8.28 -6.77 -11.27
CA VAL A 59 -7.93 -6.34 -9.91
C VAL A 59 -9.13 -6.55 -8.99
N ARG A 60 -8.91 -7.11 -7.81
CA ARG A 60 -9.99 -7.47 -6.85
C ARG A 60 -9.77 -6.90 -5.46
N ALA A 61 -8.78 -6.06 -5.27
CA ALA A 61 -8.58 -5.30 -4.04
C ALA A 61 -8.17 -3.86 -4.33
N ILE A 62 -8.55 -2.96 -3.44
CA ILE A 62 -8.17 -1.54 -3.47
C ILE A 62 -7.65 -1.12 -2.09
N ASN A 63 -6.55 -0.38 -2.06
CA ASN A 63 -6.08 0.25 -0.84
C ASN A 63 -6.81 1.58 -0.65
N LEU A 64 -7.46 1.75 0.50
CA LEU A 64 -8.21 2.96 0.85
C LEU A 64 -7.66 3.61 2.12
N VAL A 65 -7.85 4.91 2.19
CA VAL A 65 -7.68 5.74 3.40
C VAL A 65 -9.00 6.47 3.69
N ASN A 66 -9.22 6.89 4.90
CA ASN A 66 -10.39 7.68 5.30
C ASN A 66 -10.30 9.10 4.70
N ASN A 67 -10.73 9.21 3.45
CA ASN A 67 -10.80 10.46 2.72
C ASN A 67 -12.10 10.51 1.92
N SER A 68 -12.87 11.57 2.09
CA SER A 68 -14.23 11.69 1.53
C SER A 68 -14.27 11.59 -0.01
N ASN A 69 -13.27 12.15 -0.72
CA ASN A 69 -13.25 12.09 -2.18
C ASN A 69 -12.88 10.69 -2.69
N LEU A 70 -11.92 10.03 -2.04
CA LEU A 70 -11.53 8.66 -2.37
C LEU A 70 -12.67 7.68 -2.08
N LEU A 71 -13.31 7.79 -0.93
CA LEU A 71 -14.46 6.96 -0.57
C LEU A 71 -15.62 7.17 -1.55
N LYS A 72 -15.90 8.42 -1.93
CA LYS A 72 -16.91 8.71 -2.95
C LYS A 72 -16.56 8.09 -4.31
N ALA A 73 -15.30 8.11 -4.72
CA ALA A 73 -14.87 7.46 -5.96
C ALA A 73 -15.06 5.93 -5.89
N TYR A 74 -14.74 5.34 -4.76
CA TYR A 74 -14.97 3.90 -4.51
C TYR A 74 -16.46 3.56 -4.55
N ASP A 75 -17.32 4.35 -3.88
CA ASP A 75 -18.77 4.13 -3.88
C ASP A 75 -19.36 4.19 -5.29
N LEU A 76 -18.92 5.15 -6.12
CA LEU A 76 -19.31 5.24 -7.53
C LEU A 76 -18.89 3.98 -8.33
N ALA A 77 -17.72 3.43 -8.04
CA ALA A 77 -17.29 2.17 -8.67
C ALA A 77 -18.11 0.96 -8.17
N VAL A 78 -18.46 0.92 -6.90
CA VAL A 78 -19.36 -0.11 -6.33
C VAL A 78 -20.75 -0.04 -6.96
N ASP A 79 -21.30 1.16 -7.11
CA ASP A 79 -22.59 1.39 -7.80
C ASP A 79 -22.54 0.92 -9.27
N ALA A 80 -21.37 0.97 -9.89
CA ALA A 80 -21.13 0.42 -11.24
C ALA A 80 -20.91 -1.11 -11.26
N GLY A 81 -20.95 -1.77 -10.12
CA GLY A 81 -20.84 -3.23 -9.97
C GLY A 81 -19.42 -3.74 -9.68
N CYS A 82 -18.51 -2.90 -9.22
CA CYS A 82 -17.17 -3.34 -8.82
C CYS A 82 -17.20 -3.94 -7.40
N GLU A 83 -17.01 -5.24 -7.30
CA GLU A 83 -16.87 -5.95 -6.03
C GLU A 83 -15.38 -6.14 -5.71
N MET A 84 -14.80 -5.20 -4.96
CA MET A 84 -13.39 -5.23 -4.56
C MET A 84 -13.27 -5.32 -3.04
N LYS A 85 -12.32 -6.13 -2.57
CA LYS A 85 -11.94 -6.11 -1.15
C LYS A 85 -11.20 -4.82 -0.82
N VAL A 86 -11.48 -4.28 0.35
CA VAL A 86 -10.77 -3.11 0.86
C VAL A 86 -9.54 -3.57 1.65
N ILE A 87 -8.40 -3.01 1.33
CA ILE A 87 -7.20 -3.04 2.16
C ILE A 87 -7.07 -1.63 2.73
N ALA A 88 -7.37 -1.44 4.00
CA ALA A 88 -7.37 -0.09 4.57
C ALA A 88 -5.98 0.32 5.06
N THR A 89 -5.61 1.59 4.88
CA THR A 89 -4.48 2.21 5.59
C THR A 89 -5.04 3.09 6.71
N ILE A 90 -4.65 2.78 7.93
CA ILE A 90 -5.17 3.35 9.18
C ILE A 90 -4.22 4.43 9.69
N GLY A 91 -4.77 5.58 10.06
CA GLY A 91 -4.01 6.69 10.62
C GLY A 91 -3.26 7.51 9.57
N LYS A 92 -3.78 7.58 8.34
CA LYS A 92 -3.22 8.45 7.30
C LYS A 92 -3.27 9.91 7.73
N SER A 93 -2.14 10.57 7.68
CA SER A 93 -1.98 11.98 8.05
C SER A 93 -1.49 12.85 6.89
N ASP A 94 -1.72 14.16 6.99
CA ASP A 94 -1.25 15.17 6.03
C ASP A 94 0.22 15.55 6.28
N VAL A 95 1.08 14.57 6.52
CA VAL A 95 2.52 14.81 6.72
C VAL A 95 3.19 15.07 5.38
N ASP A 96 3.98 16.13 5.33
CA ASP A 96 4.80 16.46 4.14
C ASP A 96 5.96 15.47 3.99
N TYR A 97 6.01 14.73 2.89
CA TYR A 97 7.09 13.79 2.57
C TYR A 97 8.48 14.43 2.46
N LEU A 98 8.56 15.72 2.13
CA LEU A 98 9.83 16.44 2.00
C LEU A 98 10.36 16.95 3.34
N ASN A 99 9.47 17.15 4.31
CA ASN A 99 9.82 17.61 5.66
C ASN A 99 8.90 16.95 6.69
N PRO A 100 9.05 15.64 6.92
CA PRO A 100 8.12 14.87 7.73
C PRO A 100 8.15 15.30 9.19
N ASN A 101 7.00 15.71 9.71
CA ASN A 101 6.76 15.90 11.13
C ASN A 101 5.95 14.73 11.68
N TYR A 102 6.63 13.73 12.20
CA TYR A 102 6.01 12.52 12.73
C TYR A 102 5.13 12.75 13.96
N GLU A 103 5.25 13.88 14.64
CA GLU A 103 4.35 14.20 15.77
C GLU A 103 2.90 14.43 15.27
N VAL A 104 2.72 15.01 14.10
CA VAL A 104 1.39 15.19 13.47
C VAL A 104 0.71 13.85 13.24
N ALA A 105 1.47 12.82 12.82
CA ALA A 105 0.93 11.49 12.60
C ALA A 105 0.43 10.80 13.88
N LYS A 106 0.88 11.23 15.05
CA LYS A 106 0.43 10.66 16.34
C LYS A 106 -0.92 11.21 16.81
N GLU A 107 -1.37 12.32 16.21
CA GLU A 107 -2.59 13.05 16.62
C GLU A 107 -3.81 12.68 15.74
N VAL A 108 -3.66 11.74 14.80
CA VAL A 108 -4.77 11.33 13.93
C VAL A 108 -5.77 10.44 14.67
N ASP A 109 -7.04 10.56 14.29
CA ASP A 109 -8.14 9.75 14.83
C ASP A 109 -8.17 8.37 14.13
N TRP A 110 -7.16 7.56 14.40
CA TRP A 110 -6.97 6.23 13.78
C TRP A 110 -8.05 5.21 14.21
N ASP A 111 -8.70 5.39 15.36
CA ASP A 111 -9.81 4.59 15.85
C ASP A 111 -11.07 4.79 15.01
N ASP A 112 -11.37 6.02 14.58
CA ASP A 112 -12.43 6.32 13.62
C ASP A 112 -12.21 5.60 12.28
N ASP A 113 -10.96 5.47 11.84
CA ASP A 113 -10.60 4.72 10.63
C ASP A 113 -10.92 3.23 10.79
N ILE A 114 -10.58 2.62 11.93
CA ILE A 114 -10.86 1.20 12.21
C ILE A 114 -12.38 0.97 12.24
N GLU A 115 -13.14 1.85 12.91
CA GLU A 115 -14.60 1.76 12.95
C GLU A 115 -15.19 1.85 11.54
N LEU A 116 -14.77 2.84 10.76
CA LEU A 116 -15.21 3.03 9.38
C LEU A 116 -14.98 1.77 8.54
N PHE A 117 -13.72 1.30 8.47
CA PHE A 117 -13.36 0.19 7.58
C PHE A 117 -13.83 -1.17 8.08
N SER A 118 -14.24 -1.31 9.35
CA SER A 118 -14.91 -2.51 9.84
C SER A 118 -16.29 -2.71 9.22
N SER A 119 -16.89 -1.67 8.63
CA SER A 119 -18.15 -1.77 7.89
C SER A 119 -17.98 -2.24 6.42
N TYR A 120 -16.75 -2.33 5.91
CA TYR A 120 -16.42 -2.78 4.56
C TYR A 120 -16.01 -4.27 4.53
N ASP A 121 -15.96 -4.89 3.35
CA ASP A 121 -15.24 -6.17 3.16
C ASP A 121 -13.74 -5.90 3.22
N CYS A 122 -13.22 -5.67 4.44
CA CYS A 122 -11.85 -5.25 4.73
C CYS A 122 -11.10 -6.35 5.50
N PRO A 123 -10.53 -7.33 4.80
CA PRO A 123 -9.81 -8.44 5.44
C PRO A 123 -8.47 -8.04 6.05
N LEU A 124 -7.90 -6.88 5.67
CA LEU A 124 -6.57 -6.41 6.09
C LEU A 124 -6.58 -4.90 6.31
N MET A 125 -6.09 -4.48 7.46
CA MET A 125 -5.81 -3.08 7.80
C MET A 125 -4.32 -2.89 8.07
N LEU A 126 -3.74 -1.82 7.52
CA LEU A 126 -2.32 -1.50 7.58
C LEU A 126 -2.11 -0.18 8.33
N VAL A 127 -1.25 -0.16 9.32
CA VAL A 127 -0.87 1.08 10.01
C VAL A 127 -0.03 1.95 9.07
N ASP A 128 -0.40 3.23 8.96
CA ASP A 128 0.24 4.20 8.04
C ASP A 128 1.74 4.35 8.30
N GLU A 129 2.49 4.61 7.22
CA GLU A 129 3.95 4.72 7.27
C GLU A 129 4.45 5.85 8.17
N PHE A 130 3.76 6.98 8.28
CA PHE A 130 4.20 8.07 9.15
C PHE A 130 4.04 7.75 10.65
N ILE A 131 3.09 6.89 11.02
CA ILE A 131 2.99 6.36 12.37
C ILE A 131 4.13 5.38 12.63
N VAL A 132 4.35 4.44 11.73
CA VAL A 132 5.38 3.38 11.87
C VAL A 132 6.77 3.99 11.85
N ASP A 133 7.07 4.88 10.91
CA ASP A 133 8.39 5.52 10.74
C ASP A 133 8.65 6.66 11.74
N GLY A 134 7.64 7.02 12.53
CA GLY A 134 7.80 7.82 13.75
C GLY A 134 8.39 7.04 14.91
N TYR A 135 8.46 5.71 14.80
CA TYR A 135 9.03 4.77 15.79
C TYR A 135 8.42 4.88 17.20
N ASP A 136 7.17 5.34 17.30
CA ASP A 136 6.38 5.22 18.52
C ASP A 136 5.76 3.81 18.57
N TRP A 137 6.56 2.85 19.02
CA TRP A 137 6.17 1.44 19.05
C TRP A 137 4.98 1.17 19.99
N ARG A 138 4.77 2.02 21.00
CA ARG A 138 3.61 1.91 21.89
C ARG A 138 2.33 2.25 21.15
N LEU A 139 2.33 3.33 20.36
CA LEU A 139 1.20 3.73 19.53
C LEU A 139 0.95 2.66 18.45
N THR A 140 1.99 2.26 17.74
CA THR A 140 1.89 1.20 16.71
C THR A 140 1.31 -0.08 17.28
N SER A 141 1.79 -0.56 18.45
CA SER A 141 1.25 -1.75 19.11
C SER A 141 -0.22 -1.61 19.46
N LYS A 142 -0.63 -0.43 19.95
CA LYS A 142 -2.02 -0.16 20.32
C LYS A 142 -2.93 -0.27 19.09
N ILE A 143 -2.57 0.39 17.99
CA ILE A 143 -3.36 0.37 16.74
C ILE A 143 -3.47 -1.07 16.19
N LEU A 144 -2.36 -1.82 16.15
CA LEU A 144 -2.35 -3.20 15.70
C LEU A 144 -3.26 -4.11 16.56
N SER A 145 -3.27 -3.89 17.88
CA SER A 145 -4.17 -4.62 18.79
C SER A 145 -5.63 -4.35 18.47
N GLU A 146 -6.03 -3.09 18.32
CA GLU A 146 -7.40 -2.69 18.00
C GLU A 146 -7.84 -3.22 16.62
N ILE A 147 -6.96 -3.25 15.61
CA ILE A 147 -7.25 -3.87 14.31
C ILE A 147 -7.54 -5.37 14.49
N ASN A 148 -6.74 -6.08 15.28
CA ASN A 148 -6.94 -7.50 15.55
C ASN A 148 -8.26 -7.75 16.33
N ASP A 149 -8.57 -6.89 17.30
CA ASP A 149 -9.81 -6.97 18.07
C ASP A 149 -11.06 -6.70 17.20
N ALA A 150 -10.91 -5.87 16.15
CA ALA A 150 -11.93 -5.64 15.13
C ALA A 150 -12.11 -6.84 14.16
N GLY A 151 -11.25 -7.86 14.22
CA GLY A 151 -11.34 -9.10 13.44
C GLY A 151 -10.75 -9.03 12.03
N SER A 152 -10.00 -7.99 11.70
CA SER A 152 -9.20 -7.90 10.47
C SER A 152 -7.78 -8.42 10.71
N LEU A 153 -7.11 -8.87 9.64
CA LEU A 153 -5.66 -9.04 9.69
C LEU A 153 -5.00 -7.67 9.81
N SER A 154 -3.88 -7.62 10.49
CA SER A 154 -3.14 -6.40 10.70
C SER A 154 -1.79 -6.40 9.99
N GLY A 155 -1.32 -5.24 9.61
CA GLY A 155 -0.01 -5.03 9.02
C GLY A 155 0.51 -3.62 9.25
N ILE A 156 1.72 -3.38 8.76
CA ILE A 156 2.38 -2.08 8.84
C ILE A 156 2.91 -1.67 7.48
N VAL A 157 2.99 -0.36 7.25
CA VAL A 157 3.63 0.25 6.08
C VAL A 157 4.86 1.01 6.54
N THR A 158 5.94 1.01 5.76
CA THR A 158 7.12 1.83 6.02
C THR A 158 7.72 2.36 4.71
N ALA A 159 8.31 3.56 4.76
CA ALA A 159 9.17 4.09 3.71
C ALA A 159 10.66 3.78 3.97
N PHE A 160 11.02 3.33 5.18
CA PHE A 160 12.39 3.00 5.58
C PHE A 160 12.55 1.51 5.88
N PRO A 161 12.36 0.62 4.87
CA PRO A 161 12.29 -0.81 5.12
C PRO A 161 13.56 -1.40 5.75
N SER A 162 14.75 -0.88 5.46
CA SER A 162 15.99 -1.37 6.08
C SER A 162 16.01 -1.08 7.58
N LYS A 163 15.84 0.19 7.94
CA LYS A 163 15.87 0.61 9.35
C LYS A 163 14.72 0.00 10.16
N THR A 164 13.51 0.03 9.60
CA THR A 164 12.33 -0.50 10.29
C THR A 164 12.45 -2.00 10.51
N THR A 165 12.92 -2.78 9.51
CA THR A 165 13.15 -4.22 9.65
C THR A 165 14.13 -4.55 10.78
N ASP A 166 15.19 -3.74 10.95
CA ASP A 166 16.16 -3.94 12.02
C ASP A 166 15.59 -3.64 13.43
N LEU A 167 14.69 -2.67 13.51
CA LEU A 167 14.12 -2.22 14.80
C LEU A 167 12.94 -3.07 15.27
N LEU A 168 12.17 -3.66 14.36
CA LEU A 168 10.94 -4.39 14.68
C LEU A 168 11.12 -5.48 15.75
N PRO A 169 12.10 -6.41 15.65
CA PRO A 169 12.16 -7.54 16.58
C PRO A 169 12.45 -7.15 18.03
N GLU A 170 13.09 -6.00 18.24
CA GLU A 170 13.48 -5.53 19.58
C GLU A 170 12.40 -4.62 20.22
N ASN A 171 11.48 -4.08 19.43
CA ASN A 171 10.60 -3.02 19.87
C ASN A 171 9.11 -3.34 19.76
N LEU A 172 8.73 -4.31 18.95
CA LEU A 172 7.34 -4.68 18.70
C LEU A 172 7.12 -6.17 18.94
N ASP A 173 5.99 -6.55 19.56
CA ASP A 173 5.58 -7.96 19.57
C ASP A 173 5.24 -8.38 18.14
N MET A 174 6.10 -9.25 17.59
CA MET A 174 5.98 -9.72 16.21
C MET A 174 4.69 -10.51 15.95
N ASN A 175 3.94 -10.93 16.96
CA ASN A 175 2.66 -11.60 16.78
C ASN A 175 1.50 -10.62 16.55
N LEU A 176 1.70 -9.34 16.75
CA LEU A 176 0.67 -8.32 16.59
C LEU A 176 0.31 -8.03 15.13
N PHE A 177 1.15 -8.40 14.16
CA PHE A 177 0.88 -8.15 12.76
C PHE A 177 1.31 -9.29 11.85
N ASP A 178 0.68 -9.38 10.69
CA ASP A 178 0.88 -10.46 9.73
C ASP A 178 1.49 -9.96 8.40
N PHE A 179 1.21 -8.70 8.02
CA PHE A 179 1.59 -8.13 6.72
C PHE A 179 2.56 -6.97 6.89
N TYR A 180 3.54 -6.92 6.00
CA TYR A 180 4.53 -5.86 5.95
C TYR A 180 4.59 -5.26 4.54
N MET A 181 4.09 -4.04 4.38
CA MET A 181 4.11 -3.31 3.11
C MET A 181 5.36 -2.44 3.03
N ILE A 182 6.18 -2.71 2.02
CA ILE A 182 7.48 -2.05 1.82
C ILE A 182 7.63 -1.53 0.38
N PRO A 183 8.35 -0.43 0.14
CA PRO A 183 8.69 -0.01 -1.19
C PRO A 183 9.63 -1.03 -1.86
N PHE A 184 9.37 -1.31 -3.15
CA PHE A 184 10.19 -2.22 -3.93
C PHE A 184 10.30 -1.72 -5.37
N ASN A 185 11.46 -1.17 -5.74
CA ASN A 185 11.75 -0.72 -7.10
C ASN A 185 13.26 -0.71 -7.37
N SER A 186 13.66 -0.77 -8.63
CA SER A 186 15.07 -0.81 -9.03
C SER A 186 15.83 0.51 -8.86
N LEU A 187 15.12 1.62 -8.62
CA LEU A 187 15.73 2.95 -8.47
C LEU A 187 16.03 3.31 -7.01
N SER A 188 15.71 2.47 -6.05
CA SER A 188 15.72 2.81 -4.61
C SER A 188 14.88 4.05 -4.29
N TYR A 189 13.80 4.27 -5.07
CA TYR A 189 12.95 5.42 -4.91
C TYR A 189 12.11 5.31 -3.63
N MET A 190 12.25 6.33 -2.76
CA MET A 190 11.59 6.39 -1.45
C MET A 190 11.77 5.11 -0.63
N MET A 191 13.02 4.68 -0.52
CA MET A 191 13.43 3.57 0.34
C MET A 191 14.89 3.80 0.79
N ASP A 192 15.23 3.26 1.94
CA ASP A 192 16.56 3.39 2.56
C ASP A 192 17.52 2.24 2.22
N ILE A 193 17.28 1.58 1.07
CA ILE A 193 18.10 0.48 0.56
C ILE A 193 18.66 0.86 -0.80
N ASN A 194 19.92 0.53 -1.02
CA ASN A 194 20.52 0.62 -2.35
C ASN A 194 20.16 -0.63 -3.19
N ALA A 195 19.05 -0.55 -3.93
CA ALA A 195 18.57 -1.66 -4.76
C ALA A 195 19.50 -2.00 -5.94
N PHE A 196 20.45 -1.12 -6.30
CA PHE A 196 21.44 -1.39 -7.34
C PHE A 196 22.54 -2.35 -6.88
N ASN A 197 22.83 -2.38 -5.58
CA ASN A 197 23.87 -3.23 -5.04
C ASN A 197 23.28 -4.60 -4.69
N ALA A 198 23.71 -5.63 -5.44
CA ALA A 198 23.18 -6.98 -5.29
C ALA A 198 23.45 -7.59 -3.89
N SER A 199 24.60 -7.30 -3.28
CA SER A 199 24.93 -7.83 -1.94
C SER A 199 24.07 -7.16 -0.86
N GLN A 200 23.89 -5.84 -0.91
CA GLN A 200 23.03 -5.13 0.03
C GLN A 200 21.56 -5.55 -0.12
N ARG A 201 21.12 -5.78 -1.35
CA ARG A 201 19.78 -6.30 -1.60
C ARG A 201 19.59 -7.68 -1.00
N GLN A 202 20.57 -8.60 -1.14
CA GLN A 202 20.49 -9.94 -0.56
C GLN A 202 20.48 -9.90 0.97
N GLU A 203 21.35 -9.12 1.59
CA GLU A 203 21.37 -8.92 3.05
C GLU A 203 20.02 -8.38 3.57
N PHE A 204 19.40 -7.49 2.83
CA PHE A 204 18.08 -6.97 3.18
C PHE A 204 17.00 -8.07 3.06
N VAL A 205 17.00 -8.83 1.96
CA VAL A 205 16.05 -9.94 1.76
C VAL A 205 16.13 -10.94 2.92
N ASP A 206 17.34 -11.33 3.31
CA ASP A 206 17.55 -12.27 4.41
C ASP A 206 16.95 -11.75 5.74
N ARG A 207 17.08 -10.45 6.00
CA ARG A 207 16.49 -9.80 7.19
C ARG A 207 14.96 -9.74 7.11
N VAL A 208 14.40 -9.35 5.97
CA VAL A 208 12.94 -9.29 5.78
C VAL A 208 12.32 -10.68 5.93
N LEU A 209 12.94 -11.71 5.33
CA LEU A 209 12.47 -13.10 5.45
C LEU A 209 12.53 -13.61 6.90
N SER A 210 13.51 -13.16 7.68
CA SER A 210 13.62 -13.54 9.10
C SER A 210 12.46 -13.06 9.96
N LEU A 211 11.73 -12.03 9.53
CA LEU A 211 10.54 -11.53 10.22
C LEU A 211 9.34 -12.50 10.11
N ASN A 212 9.36 -13.42 9.13
CA ASN A 212 8.28 -14.37 8.85
C ASN A 212 6.91 -13.69 8.66
N LYS A 213 6.89 -12.60 7.86
CA LYS A 213 5.69 -11.82 7.52
C LYS A 213 5.33 -11.99 6.05
N LYS A 214 4.07 -11.73 5.71
CA LYS A 214 3.61 -11.59 4.34
C LYS A 214 4.02 -10.24 3.78
N ILE A 215 4.70 -10.22 2.63
CA ILE A 215 5.30 -9.02 2.07
C ILE A 215 4.43 -8.48 0.96
N ILE A 216 4.03 -7.20 1.09
CA ILE A 216 3.36 -6.44 0.05
C ILE A 216 4.35 -5.43 -0.53
N ALA A 217 4.65 -5.54 -1.83
CA ALA A 217 5.48 -4.56 -2.51
C ALA A 217 4.65 -3.32 -2.89
N THR A 218 5.11 -2.13 -2.50
CA THR A 218 4.53 -0.86 -2.95
C THR A 218 5.56 -0.03 -3.72
N ARG A 219 5.14 1.09 -4.33
CA ARG A 219 6.01 2.00 -5.13
C ARG A 219 6.78 1.29 -6.26
N VAL A 220 6.20 0.23 -6.80
CA VAL A 220 6.84 -0.65 -7.81
C VAL A 220 7.23 0.13 -9.07
N LEU A 221 6.42 1.11 -9.50
CA LEU A 221 6.68 1.98 -10.64
C LEU A 221 7.53 3.21 -10.30
N ALA A 222 8.05 3.33 -9.07
CA ALA A 222 8.83 4.50 -8.61
C ALA A 222 8.14 5.83 -8.97
N ALA A 223 6.87 6.01 -8.57
CA ALA A 223 6.03 7.16 -8.92
C ALA A 223 5.94 7.41 -10.46
N GLY A 224 5.95 6.35 -11.25
CA GLY A 224 5.87 6.40 -12.72
C GLY A 224 7.18 6.85 -13.41
N VAL A 225 8.30 6.82 -12.72
CA VAL A 225 9.64 7.01 -13.31
C VAL A 225 10.07 5.76 -14.08
N LEU A 226 9.80 4.58 -13.53
CA LEU A 226 10.02 3.30 -14.21
C LEU A 226 8.87 3.01 -15.18
N LYS A 227 9.23 2.49 -16.34
CA LYS A 227 8.25 1.89 -17.24
C LYS A 227 7.75 0.57 -16.66
N PRO A 228 6.46 0.21 -16.85
CA PRO A 228 5.88 -1.01 -16.30
C PRO A 228 6.71 -2.27 -16.61
N LYS A 229 7.15 -2.44 -17.86
CA LYS A 229 7.98 -3.57 -18.27
C LYS A 229 9.30 -3.69 -17.49
N GLU A 230 9.96 -2.57 -17.21
CA GLU A 230 11.22 -2.53 -16.44
C GLU A 230 10.94 -2.88 -14.98
N ALA A 231 9.89 -2.28 -14.39
CA ALA A 231 9.48 -2.53 -13.02
C ALA A 231 9.09 -3.99 -12.80
N PHE A 232 8.29 -4.57 -13.69
CA PHE A 232 7.85 -5.97 -13.56
C PHE A 232 8.98 -6.96 -13.82
N THR A 233 9.93 -6.65 -14.71
CA THR A 233 11.16 -7.44 -14.86
C THR A 233 11.97 -7.46 -13.56
N PHE A 234 12.06 -6.33 -12.87
CA PHE A 234 12.73 -6.26 -11.57
C PHE A 234 11.93 -7.00 -10.49
N LEU A 235 10.61 -6.86 -10.48
CA LEU A 235 9.73 -7.54 -9.54
C LEU A 235 9.89 -9.07 -9.58
N LYS A 236 10.12 -9.67 -10.75
CA LYS A 236 10.41 -11.11 -10.91
C LYS A 236 11.66 -11.58 -10.17
N THR A 237 12.56 -10.67 -9.80
CA THR A 237 13.78 -11.05 -9.04
C THR A 237 13.52 -11.28 -7.56
N ALA A 238 12.27 -11.05 -7.10
CA ALA A 238 11.88 -11.10 -5.69
C ALA A 238 10.77 -12.13 -5.47
N ASP A 239 11.16 -13.37 -5.26
CA ASP A 239 10.27 -14.50 -4.99
C ASP A 239 9.64 -14.50 -3.59
N TYR A 240 10.07 -13.56 -2.73
CA TYR A 240 9.59 -13.37 -1.37
C TYR A 240 8.40 -12.39 -1.26
N ILE A 241 7.98 -11.76 -2.36
CA ILE A 241 6.84 -10.86 -2.38
C ILE A 241 5.55 -11.67 -2.55
N ASP A 242 4.62 -11.51 -1.62
CA ASP A 242 3.34 -12.21 -1.62
C ASP A 242 2.24 -11.45 -2.38
N ALA A 243 2.28 -10.11 -2.37
CA ALA A 243 1.30 -9.26 -3.04
C ALA A 243 1.93 -7.92 -3.47
N ILE A 244 1.24 -7.19 -4.34
CA ILE A 244 1.65 -5.85 -4.78
C ILE A 244 0.54 -4.84 -4.56
N CYS A 245 0.92 -3.60 -4.19
CA CYS A 245 0.05 -2.45 -4.16
C CYS A 245 0.56 -1.41 -5.18
N MET A 246 -0.15 -1.28 -6.30
CA MET A 246 0.26 -0.47 -7.44
C MET A 246 -0.79 0.57 -7.79
N GLY A 247 -0.39 1.85 -7.80
CA GLY A 247 -1.23 2.96 -8.23
C GLY A 247 -1.12 3.18 -9.75
N VAL A 248 -2.27 3.41 -10.38
CA VAL A 248 -2.40 3.91 -11.76
C VAL A 248 -3.30 5.15 -11.75
N ALA A 249 -3.06 6.09 -12.66
CA ALA A 249 -3.72 7.39 -12.66
C ALA A 249 -4.66 7.60 -13.84
N LYS A 250 -4.70 6.68 -14.79
CA LYS A 250 -5.49 6.79 -16.02
C LYS A 250 -6.12 5.45 -16.40
N ILE A 251 -7.24 5.54 -17.10
CA ILE A 251 -7.93 4.37 -17.66
C ILE A 251 -6.99 3.58 -18.59
N GLU A 252 -6.23 4.30 -19.43
CA GLU A 252 -5.28 3.69 -20.36
C GLU A 252 -4.16 2.97 -19.59
N GLU A 253 -3.62 3.56 -18.52
CA GLU A 253 -2.61 2.92 -17.67
C GLU A 253 -3.17 1.64 -17.03
N ALA A 254 -4.41 1.67 -16.51
CA ALA A 254 -5.05 0.48 -15.97
C ALA A 254 -5.22 -0.62 -17.05
N GLY A 255 -5.66 -0.22 -18.26
CA GLY A 255 -5.86 -1.12 -19.39
C GLY A 255 -4.57 -1.72 -19.99
N GLU A 256 -3.41 -1.09 -19.76
CA GLU A 256 -2.11 -1.55 -20.26
C GLU A 256 -1.29 -2.27 -19.18
N ASP A 257 -1.19 -1.69 -17.98
CA ASP A 257 -0.26 -2.14 -16.95
C ASP A 257 -0.72 -3.43 -16.26
N PHE A 258 -2.02 -3.56 -15.93
CA PHE A 258 -2.50 -4.79 -15.29
C PHE A 258 -2.50 -6.01 -16.21
N PRO A 259 -2.91 -5.94 -17.51
CA PRO A 259 -2.68 -7.03 -18.44
C PRO A 259 -1.20 -7.40 -18.60
N LEU A 260 -0.32 -6.39 -18.71
CA LEU A 260 1.11 -6.63 -18.78
C LEU A 260 1.63 -7.36 -17.53
N LEU A 261 1.18 -6.95 -16.32
CA LEU A 261 1.57 -7.63 -15.07
C LEU A 261 1.15 -9.10 -15.04
N LYS A 262 0.02 -9.46 -15.66
CA LYS A 262 -0.43 -10.87 -15.78
C LYS A 262 0.53 -11.73 -16.60
N GLU A 263 1.17 -11.15 -17.61
CA GLU A 263 2.11 -11.86 -18.47
C GLU A 263 3.43 -12.23 -17.75
N TYR A 264 3.74 -11.52 -16.69
CA TYR A 264 4.92 -11.74 -15.86
C TYR A 264 4.68 -12.78 -14.77
#